data_4306c2e96b218b881290075faa5febcf
#
_entry.id   4306c2e96b218b881290075faa5febcf
#
_cell.length_a   1.000
_cell.length_b   1.000
_cell.length_c   1.000
_cell.angle_alpha   90.00
_cell.angle_beta   90.00
_cell.angle_gamma   90.00
#
_symmetry.space_group_name_H-M   'P 1'
#
loop_
_entity.id
_entity.type
_entity.pdbx_description
1 polymer ?
#
loop_
_entity_poly.entity_id
_entity_poly.type
_entity_poly.pdbx_seq_one_letter_code
_entity_poly.pdbx_strand_id
1 'polypeptide(L)'
;MSAPSLSLSGAAVRETDREGASAAATSALREESAIPRTPKSTRSSGRAQPQPAGAARAITRRGLIEAGAGAAAAALACRQALAQEGDNLPPAIPEWQLHPGEEALSQPYGRPSGFEANVVRRYRHGLPEPPTRLSSFSLTPLEDLSGIITPNGLHYERHHAGTPTIDPLEHRLIVHGMVEKPLIFAMEDLTRFPSVSRVCFLECSGNTQNWGAPNPELTVQDTHGLLSCCEWTGVPLATILAEAGVKPEAKWMLAEGADAAAMTRSIPIEKALDDALLAYAQNGERLRPEQGYPLRLLLPGYEGNANVKWLRRLKLAAEPFQTREETSKYTMLMPDGVARQFNFVMHAKSVITFPSGGQRLGSAGFYEISGLAWSGLGKVARVEVSTDGGASWRDAALQEPVMSKCLTRFRSPWQWDGGPALLASRVIDETGYVQPTREALLKLRDVRSYYHYNAIQNWSVAAGGAVTNAG
;
A
#
# COMPACT_ATOMS: atom_id res chain seq x y z
N MET A 1 -46.03 45.31 2.68
CA MET A 1 -45.41 45.54 4.00
C MET A 1 -43.91 45.30 3.84
N SER A 2 -43.16 46.33 4.15
CA SER A 2 -41.80 46.66 3.73
C SER A 2 -40.72 45.78 4.35
N ALA A 3 -39.73 45.40 3.53
CA ALA A 3 -38.46 44.82 3.99
C ALA A 3 -37.48 45.95 4.31
N PRO A 4 -36.61 45.84 5.32
CA PRO A 4 -35.53 46.80 5.55
C PRO A 4 -34.24 46.37 4.84
N SER A 5 -33.67 47.34 4.15
CA SER A 5 -32.34 47.33 3.53
C SER A 5 -31.24 47.44 4.59
N LEU A 6 -30.20 46.60 4.51
CA LEU A 6 -28.96 46.76 5.25
C LEU A 6 -27.85 47.21 4.30
N SER A 7 -27.30 48.36 4.58
CA SER A 7 -26.18 48.98 3.88
C SER A 7 -24.85 48.33 4.27
N LEU A 8 -24.03 48.03 3.28
CA LEU A 8 -22.62 47.63 3.43
C LEU A 8 -21.76 48.91 3.48
N SER A 9 -21.13 49.19 4.63
CA SER A 9 -20.04 50.16 4.73
C SER A 9 -18.71 49.50 4.38
N GLY A 10 -18.01 50.07 3.40
CA GLY A 10 -16.68 49.62 2.99
C GLY A 10 -15.61 49.92 4.04
N ALA A 11 -14.72 48.98 4.26
CA ALA A 11 -13.43 49.21 4.89
C ALA A 11 -12.33 48.90 3.87
N ALA A 12 -11.60 49.94 3.49
CA ALA A 12 -10.42 49.86 2.64
C ALA A 12 -9.28 49.17 3.41
N VAL A 13 -8.76 48.06 2.89
CA VAL A 13 -7.52 47.44 3.36
C VAL A 13 -6.37 48.02 2.53
N ARG A 14 -5.41 48.61 3.21
CA ARG A 14 -4.17 49.15 2.62
C ARG A 14 -3.28 48.04 2.11
N GLU A 15 -2.82 48.20 0.90
CA GLU A 15 -1.78 47.45 0.21
C GLU A 15 -0.41 47.89 0.74
N THR A 16 0.23 47.12 1.59
CA THR A 16 1.68 47.21 1.86
C THR A 16 2.20 45.81 2.28
N ASP A 17 3.37 45.45 1.72
CA ASP A 17 4.26 44.36 2.07
C ASP A 17 3.99 42.97 1.45
N ARG A 18 4.30 42.86 0.16
CA ARG A 18 4.53 41.62 -0.54
C ARG A 18 5.90 41.55 -1.26
N GLU A 19 6.99 41.75 -0.55
CA GLU A 19 8.34 41.51 -1.13
C GLU A 19 9.31 40.75 -0.21
N GLY A 20 8.85 40.09 0.85
CA GLY A 20 9.75 39.38 1.80
C GLY A 20 9.70 37.87 1.80
N ALA A 21 8.73 37.22 1.17
CA ALA A 21 8.47 35.79 1.40
C ALA A 21 9.06 34.82 0.34
N SER A 22 9.64 35.34 -0.75
CA SER A 22 10.16 34.47 -1.84
C SER A 22 11.62 34.02 -1.66
N ALA A 23 12.40 34.66 -0.79
CA ALA A 23 13.83 34.36 -0.66
C ALA A 23 14.15 33.31 0.44
N ALA A 24 13.23 33.05 1.37
CA ALA A 24 13.48 32.13 2.49
C ALA A 24 13.22 30.65 2.16
N ALA A 25 12.42 30.34 1.15
CA ALA A 25 12.09 28.97 0.78
C ALA A 25 13.16 28.26 -0.05
N THR A 26 14.08 29.00 -0.67
CA THR A 26 15.14 28.43 -1.54
C THR A 26 16.43 28.14 -0.78
N SER A 27 16.60 28.65 0.43
CA SER A 27 17.81 28.47 1.25
C SER A 27 17.78 27.16 2.07
N ALA A 28 16.63 26.63 2.43
CA ALA A 28 16.50 25.44 3.28
C ALA A 28 16.74 24.08 2.53
N LEU A 29 16.89 24.08 1.21
CA LEU A 29 17.10 22.87 0.42
C LEU A 29 18.56 22.66 -0.05
N ARG A 30 19.51 23.47 0.43
CA ARG A 30 20.91 23.38 0.01
C ARG A 30 21.93 22.95 1.09
N GLU A 31 21.51 22.64 2.32
CA GLU A 31 22.46 22.30 3.41
C GLU A 31 22.54 20.81 3.77
N GLU A 32 21.95 19.91 3.01
CA GLU A 32 22.03 18.46 3.31
C GLU A 32 22.80 17.63 2.24
N SER A 33 23.89 18.14 1.70
CA SER A 33 24.81 17.30 0.91
C SER A 33 26.28 17.68 1.12
N ALA A 34 26.80 17.44 2.31
CA ALA A 34 28.23 17.42 2.56
C ALA A 34 28.64 16.08 3.17
N ILE A 35 28.99 15.11 2.31
CA ILE A 35 29.69 13.88 2.70
C ILE A 35 31.17 14.23 2.93
N PRO A 36 31.78 13.89 4.07
CA PRO A 36 33.20 14.12 4.28
C PRO A 36 34.03 13.17 3.42
N ARG A 37 34.93 13.74 2.64
CA ARG A 37 35.93 12.99 1.88
C ARG A 37 37.01 12.44 2.82
N THR A 38 37.19 11.13 2.84
CA THR A 38 38.32 10.46 3.47
C THR A 38 39.64 10.78 2.73
N PRO A 39 40.77 10.92 3.44
CA PRO A 39 42.06 11.25 2.84
C PRO A 39 42.67 10.04 2.12
N LYS A 40 43.28 10.29 0.98
CA LYS A 40 44.09 9.33 0.19
C LYS A 40 45.26 8.85 1.01
N SER A 41 45.37 7.55 1.29
CA SER A 41 46.58 6.93 1.81
C SER A 41 47.50 6.51 0.66
N THR A 42 48.75 6.88 0.79
CA THR A 42 49.83 6.56 -0.13
C THR A 42 50.19 5.07 -0.05
N ARG A 43 50.36 4.45 -1.22
CA ARG A 43 50.85 3.07 -1.38
C ARG A 43 52.33 2.99 -0.92
N SER A 44 52.63 2.05 -0.02
CA SER A 44 53.93 1.44 0.08
C SER A 44 53.83 -0.04 -0.29
N SER A 45 54.68 -0.46 -1.21
CA SER A 45 54.79 -1.81 -1.75
C SER A 45 55.53 -2.71 -0.74
N GLY A 46 54.79 -3.59 -0.07
CA GLY A 46 55.33 -4.69 0.72
C GLY A 46 54.86 -6.03 0.19
N ARG A 47 55.78 -6.79 -0.39
CA ARG A 47 55.60 -8.14 -0.93
C ARG A 47 55.36 -9.11 0.23
N ALA A 48 54.15 -9.62 0.45
CA ALA A 48 53.87 -10.69 1.39
C ALA A 48 53.52 -11.97 0.63
N GLN A 49 54.13 -13.07 1.08
CA GLN A 49 53.95 -14.43 0.53
C GLN A 49 52.54 -14.94 0.79
N PRO A 50 52.04 -15.85 -0.04
CA PRO A 50 50.70 -16.41 0.12
C PRO A 50 50.67 -17.43 1.27
N GLN A 51 49.78 -17.20 2.23
CA GLN A 51 49.36 -18.24 3.18
C GLN A 51 48.31 -19.14 2.54
N PRO A 52 48.25 -20.44 2.90
CA PRO A 52 47.34 -21.40 2.30
C PRO A 52 45.89 -21.11 2.69
N ALA A 53 45.03 -21.22 1.69
CA ALA A 53 43.56 -21.11 1.80
C ALA A 53 43.03 -22.01 2.90
N GLY A 54 42.30 -21.41 3.85
CA GLY A 54 41.53 -22.13 4.86
C GLY A 54 40.53 -23.09 4.21
N ALA A 55 40.62 -24.34 4.57
CA ALA A 55 39.79 -25.43 4.06
C ALA A 55 38.30 -25.08 4.28
N ALA A 56 37.54 -25.09 3.19
CA ALA A 56 36.08 -25.11 3.23
C ALA A 56 35.68 -26.30 4.13
N ARG A 57 35.00 -26.02 5.24
CA ARG A 57 34.44 -27.07 6.10
C ARG A 57 33.41 -27.85 5.27
N ALA A 58 33.80 -29.02 4.85
CA ALA A 58 32.90 -29.96 4.20
C ALA A 58 31.75 -30.26 5.18
N ILE A 59 30.53 -29.96 4.75
CA ILE A 59 29.31 -30.37 5.46
C ILE A 59 29.33 -31.89 5.47
N THR A 60 29.59 -32.47 6.62
CA THR A 60 29.62 -33.94 6.75
C THR A 60 28.20 -34.50 6.64
N ARG A 61 28.05 -35.69 6.07
CA ARG A 61 26.75 -36.41 6.02
C ARG A 61 26.02 -36.41 7.37
N ARG A 62 26.75 -36.37 8.47
CA ARG A 62 26.21 -36.34 9.83
C ARG A 62 25.55 -34.99 10.15
N GLY A 63 26.11 -33.84 9.73
CA GLY A 63 25.51 -32.53 9.89
C GLY A 63 24.24 -32.33 9.03
N LEU A 64 24.19 -33.02 7.85
CA LEU A 64 22.99 -33.03 7.02
C LEU A 64 21.84 -33.84 7.65
N ILE A 65 22.20 -34.95 8.32
CA ILE A 65 21.24 -35.82 9.02
C ILE A 65 20.71 -35.15 10.29
N GLU A 66 21.55 -34.39 11.02
CA GLU A 66 21.11 -33.64 12.21
C GLU A 66 20.23 -32.42 11.84
N ALA A 67 20.52 -31.75 10.73
CA ALA A 67 19.65 -30.66 10.22
C ALA A 67 18.32 -31.22 9.64
N GLY A 68 18.37 -32.40 9.00
CA GLY A 68 17.19 -33.11 8.50
C GLY A 68 16.32 -33.70 9.63
N ALA A 69 16.93 -34.14 10.73
CA ALA A 69 16.19 -34.64 11.89
C ALA A 69 15.44 -33.52 12.65
N GLY A 70 16.00 -32.29 12.70
CA GLY A 70 15.33 -31.14 13.28
C GLY A 70 14.09 -30.73 12.47
N ALA A 71 14.20 -30.70 11.13
CA ALA A 71 13.07 -30.38 10.26
C ALA A 71 12.01 -31.49 10.26
N ALA A 72 12.41 -32.76 10.34
CA ALA A 72 11.49 -33.88 10.45
C ALA A 72 10.78 -33.94 11.82
N ALA A 73 11.46 -33.56 12.92
CA ALA A 73 10.84 -33.48 14.25
C ALA A 73 9.83 -32.31 14.34
N ALA A 74 10.11 -31.17 13.72
CA ALA A 74 9.15 -30.06 13.62
C ALA A 74 7.91 -30.43 12.77
N ALA A 75 8.12 -31.18 11.64
CA ALA A 75 7.03 -31.68 10.82
C ALA A 75 6.19 -32.73 11.52
N LEU A 76 6.82 -33.58 12.38
CA LEU A 76 6.10 -34.55 13.20
C LEU A 76 5.34 -33.91 14.36
N ALA A 77 5.89 -32.88 14.99
CA ALA A 77 5.20 -32.12 16.04
C ALA A 77 3.95 -31.37 15.50
N CYS A 78 4.03 -30.83 14.27
CA CYS A 78 2.85 -30.29 13.58
C CYS A 78 1.81 -31.38 13.25
N ARG A 79 2.25 -32.59 12.92
CA ARG A 79 1.31 -33.72 12.68
C ARG A 79 0.61 -34.18 13.96
N GLN A 80 1.27 -34.16 15.11
CA GLN A 80 0.63 -34.57 16.39
C GLN A 80 -0.42 -33.59 16.87
N ALA A 81 -0.36 -32.31 16.50
CA ALA A 81 -1.38 -31.33 16.85
C ALA A 81 -2.68 -31.45 16.03
N LEU A 82 -2.69 -32.20 14.93
CA LEU A 82 -3.82 -32.33 14.00
C LEU A 82 -4.23 -33.78 13.73
N ALA A 83 -3.64 -34.78 14.38
CA ALA A 83 -4.10 -36.15 14.32
C ALA A 83 -5.34 -36.34 15.21
N GLN A 84 -6.46 -35.71 14.85
CA GLN A 84 -7.74 -36.33 15.13
C GLN A 84 -7.79 -37.65 14.31
N GLU A 85 -8.09 -38.76 14.98
CA GLU A 85 -8.48 -39.98 14.29
C GLU A 85 -9.65 -39.63 13.38
N GLY A 86 -9.39 -39.38 12.13
CA GLY A 86 -10.38 -39.08 11.10
C GLY A 86 -10.35 -40.18 10.05
N ASP A 87 -11.45 -40.41 9.40
CA ASP A 87 -11.67 -41.43 8.36
C ASP A 87 -10.75 -41.27 7.12
N ASN A 88 -9.88 -40.26 7.14
CA ASN A 88 -8.98 -39.91 6.04
C ASN A 88 -7.55 -40.43 6.13
N LEU A 89 -7.24 -41.30 7.11
CA LEU A 89 -5.94 -41.95 7.19
C LEU A 89 -5.91 -43.18 6.28
N PRO A 90 -4.80 -43.45 5.52
CA PRO A 90 -4.66 -44.70 4.77
C PRO A 90 -4.83 -45.90 5.69
N PRO A 91 -5.63 -46.91 5.31
CA PRO A 91 -6.23 -47.17 3.99
C PRO A 91 -7.62 -46.56 3.75
N ALA A 92 -8.13 -45.66 4.59
CA ALA A 92 -9.46 -45.04 4.39
C ALA A 92 -9.52 -44.26 3.07
N ILE A 93 -10.61 -44.43 2.35
CA ILE A 93 -10.89 -43.68 1.10
C ILE A 93 -11.97 -42.65 1.44
N PRO A 94 -11.66 -41.35 1.35
CA PRO A 94 -12.64 -40.33 1.66
C PRO A 94 -13.77 -40.26 0.63
N GLU A 95 -14.96 -39.86 1.07
CA GLU A 95 -16.19 -39.89 0.25
C GLU A 95 -16.04 -39.15 -1.08
N TRP A 96 -15.32 -38.01 -1.10
CA TRP A 96 -15.11 -37.25 -2.34
C TRP A 96 -14.25 -37.98 -3.40
N GLN A 97 -13.56 -39.06 -3.07
CA GLN A 97 -12.83 -39.91 -4.03
C GLN A 97 -13.74 -40.98 -4.67
N LEU A 98 -14.92 -41.25 -4.11
CA LEU A 98 -15.83 -42.27 -4.57
C LEU A 98 -16.72 -41.82 -5.73
N HIS A 99 -16.78 -40.51 -5.96
CA HIS A 99 -17.67 -39.92 -6.95
C HIS A 99 -16.91 -38.93 -7.86
N PRO A 100 -17.32 -38.80 -9.15
CA PRO A 100 -16.81 -37.74 -10.02
C PRO A 100 -17.13 -36.37 -9.42
N GLY A 101 -16.22 -35.38 -9.63
CA GLY A 101 -16.46 -33.98 -9.32
C GLY A 101 -17.33 -33.27 -10.36
N GLU A 102 -17.33 -31.94 -10.33
CA GLU A 102 -18.03 -31.11 -11.33
C GLU A 102 -17.39 -31.25 -12.72
N GLU A 103 -18.21 -31.10 -13.76
CA GLU A 103 -17.75 -31.11 -15.15
C GLU A 103 -16.88 -29.89 -15.46
N ALA A 104 -15.98 -30.03 -16.44
CA ALA A 104 -15.20 -28.91 -16.95
C ALA A 104 -16.17 -27.82 -17.51
N LEU A 105 -15.82 -26.56 -17.28
CA LEU A 105 -16.63 -25.40 -17.67
C LEU A 105 -17.95 -25.22 -16.88
N SER A 106 -18.21 -25.97 -15.82
CA SER A 106 -19.32 -25.71 -14.91
C SER A 106 -19.29 -24.27 -14.36
N GLN A 107 -18.09 -23.71 -14.23
CA GLN A 107 -17.82 -22.31 -13.84
C GLN A 107 -16.85 -21.67 -14.85
N PRO A 108 -17.34 -21.09 -15.97
CA PRO A 108 -16.48 -20.57 -17.06
C PRO A 108 -15.46 -19.51 -16.65
N TYR A 109 -15.79 -18.70 -15.67
CA TYR A 109 -14.85 -17.74 -15.04
C TYR A 109 -14.41 -18.25 -13.67
N GLY A 110 -14.17 -19.41 -13.41
CA GLY A 110 -13.69 -19.98 -12.15
C GLY A 110 -14.13 -19.28 -10.86
N ARG A 111 -14.33 -20.02 -9.80
CA ARG A 111 -14.64 -19.49 -8.47
C ARG A 111 -13.68 -20.10 -7.44
N PRO A 112 -13.38 -19.40 -6.34
CA PRO A 112 -12.76 -20.03 -5.17
C PRO A 112 -13.62 -21.21 -4.70
N SER A 113 -12.99 -22.14 -3.99
CA SER A 113 -13.71 -23.24 -3.32
C SER A 113 -14.85 -22.68 -2.46
N GLY A 114 -15.96 -23.42 -2.37
CA GLY A 114 -17.06 -23.09 -1.46
C GLY A 114 -16.63 -23.03 0.01
N PHE A 115 -15.55 -23.73 0.38
CA PHE A 115 -14.95 -23.66 1.72
C PHE A 115 -14.22 -22.34 2.00
N GLU A 116 -13.89 -21.57 0.94
CA GLU A 116 -13.28 -20.23 1.03
C GLU A 116 -14.32 -19.10 0.89
N ALA A 117 -15.60 -19.39 1.03
CA ALA A 117 -16.68 -18.40 0.86
C ALA A 117 -16.62 -17.22 1.85
N ASN A 118 -15.87 -17.37 2.96
CA ASN A 118 -15.66 -16.32 3.95
C ASN A 118 -14.56 -15.34 3.55
N VAL A 119 -13.70 -15.66 2.59
CA VAL A 119 -12.63 -14.79 2.08
C VAL A 119 -13.24 -13.76 1.13
N VAL A 120 -13.72 -12.66 1.72
CA VAL A 120 -14.45 -11.60 1.00
C VAL A 120 -14.03 -10.22 1.48
N ARG A 121 -14.24 -9.22 0.64
CA ARG A 121 -14.17 -7.81 1.07
C ARG A 121 -15.27 -7.53 2.08
N ARG A 122 -14.93 -6.82 3.17
CA ARG A 122 -15.89 -6.44 4.22
C ARG A 122 -15.88 -4.94 4.47
N TYR A 123 -16.95 -4.44 5.07
CA TYR A 123 -16.96 -3.15 5.73
C TYR A 123 -16.26 -3.29 7.09
N ARG A 124 -15.75 -2.18 7.66
CA ARG A 124 -15.06 -2.23 8.95
C ARG A 124 -15.99 -2.74 10.06
N HIS A 125 -15.51 -3.73 10.82
CA HIS A 125 -16.21 -4.24 11.98
C HIS A 125 -16.48 -3.12 13.01
N GLY A 126 -17.62 -3.16 13.66
CA GLY A 126 -18.00 -2.20 14.71
C GLY A 126 -18.38 -0.80 14.22
N LEU A 127 -18.33 -0.51 12.91
CA LEU A 127 -18.89 0.72 12.36
C LEU A 127 -20.33 0.50 11.89
N PRO A 128 -21.23 1.45 12.15
CA PRO A 128 -22.56 1.41 11.56
C PRO A 128 -22.45 1.49 10.03
N GLU A 129 -23.28 0.73 9.33
CA GLU A 129 -23.37 0.85 7.89
C GLU A 129 -23.81 2.27 7.51
N PRO A 130 -23.21 2.88 6.49
CA PRO A 130 -23.62 4.20 6.05
C PRO A 130 -25.05 4.13 5.47
N PRO A 131 -25.84 5.21 5.57
CA PRO A 131 -27.20 5.27 5.01
C PRO A 131 -27.23 4.95 3.52
N THR A 132 -26.12 5.19 2.82
CA THR A 132 -25.90 4.79 1.43
C THR A 132 -24.47 4.33 1.24
N ARG A 133 -24.28 3.27 0.43
CA ARG A 133 -22.95 2.77 0.05
C ARG A 133 -22.35 3.51 -1.15
N LEU A 134 -22.98 4.55 -1.67
CA LEU A 134 -22.44 5.37 -2.77
C LEU A 134 -21.14 6.07 -2.38
N SER A 135 -21.05 6.60 -1.15
CA SER A 135 -19.81 7.16 -0.61
C SER A 135 -19.28 6.28 0.51
N SER A 136 -18.67 5.14 0.16
CA SER A 136 -18.29 4.10 1.10
C SER A 136 -17.00 3.40 0.68
N PHE A 137 -16.64 2.34 1.39
CA PHE A 137 -15.46 1.52 1.14
C PHE A 137 -15.73 0.05 1.46
N SER A 138 -14.90 -0.84 0.90
CA SER A 138 -14.75 -2.23 1.33
C SER A 138 -13.26 -2.54 1.54
N LEU A 139 -12.95 -3.48 2.39
CA LEU A 139 -11.60 -3.78 2.86
C LEU A 139 -11.09 -5.09 2.27
N THR A 140 -9.84 -5.11 1.83
CA THR A 140 -9.11 -6.33 1.44
C THR A 140 -8.91 -7.23 2.66
N PRO A 141 -9.18 -8.55 2.58
CA PRO A 141 -8.97 -9.49 3.68
C PRO A 141 -7.48 -9.87 3.81
N LEU A 142 -6.66 -8.98 4.39
CA LEU A 142 -5.20 -9.11 4.42
C LEU A 142 -4.71 -10.36 5.16
N GLU A 143 -5.46 -10.83 6.15
CA GLU A 143 -5.14 -12.04 6.94
C GLU A 143 -5.28 -13.32 6.12
N ASP A 144 -6.18 -13.33 5.14
CA ASP A 144 -6.50 -14.49 4.29
C ASP A 144 -5.68 -14.54 3.00
N LEU A 145 -4.89 -13.48 2.71
CA LEU A 145 -4.11 -13.42 1.48
C LEU A 145 -2.79 -14.16 1.60
N SER A 146 -2.49 -14.98 0.59
CA SER A 146 -1.19 -15.59 0.37
C SER A 146 -0.37 -14.78 -0.64
N GLY A 147 0.96 -14.70 -0.44
CA GLY A 147 1.83 -13.94 -1.35
C GLY A 147 1.66 -12.43 -1.24
N ILE A 148 1.83 -11.72 -2.36
CA ILE A 148 1.79 -10.26 -2.42
C ILE A 148 0.74 -9.71 -3.41
N ILE A 149 0.17 -10.56 -4.27
CA ILE A 149 -0.84 -10.16 -5.26
C ILE A 149 -2.24 -10.30 -4.66
N THR A 150 -3.02 -9.25 -4.73
CA THR A 150 -4.42 -9.25 -4.34
C THR A 150 -5.28 -9.67 -5.53
N PRO A 151 -6.09 -10.73 -5.43
CA PRO A 151 -7.07 -11.07 -6.46
C PRO A 151 -8.00 -9.90 -6.77
N ASN A 152 -8.39 -9.72 -8.04
CA ASN A 152 -9.21 -8.57 -8.45
C ASN A 152 -10.52 -8.45 -7.66
N GLY A 153 -11.17 -9.58 -7.37
CA GLY A 153 -12.40 -9.63 -6.56
C GLY A 153 -12.21 -9.25 -5.09
N LEU A 154 -10.97 -9.25 -4.59
CA LEU A 154 -10.63 -8.92 -3.19
C LEU A 154 -9.94 -7.56 -3.04
N HIS A 155 -9.67 -6.86 -4.15
CA HIS A 155 -9.10 -5.52 -4.11
C HIS A 155 -10.06 -4.55 -3.41
N TYR A 156 -9.57 -3.77 -2.44
CA TYR A 156 -10.39 -2.82 -1.70
C TYR A 156 -11.11 -1.83 -2.63
N GLU A 157 -12.25 -1.34 -2.20
CA GLU A 157 -12.97 -0.26 -2.86
C GLU A 157 -12.97 1.00 -2.00
N ARG A 158 -12.98 2.15 -2.65
CA ARG A 158 -13.30 3.44 -2.04
C ARG A 158 -13.97 4.31 -3.10
N HIS A 159 -15.22 4.67 -2.85
CA HIS A 159 -16.06 5.48 -3.76
C HIS A 159 -16.55 6.74 -3.07
N HIS A 160 -16.83 7.78 -3.85
CA HIS A 160 -17.42 9.03 -3.39
C HIS A 160 -18.85 9.23 -3.96
N ALA A 161 -19.18 8.55 -5.07
CA ALA A 161 -20.48 8.61 -5.72
C ALA A 161 -20.84 7.28 -6.42
N GLY A 162 -20.42 6.16 -5.83
CA GLY A 162 -20.66 4.83 -6.39
C GLY A 162 -19.72 4.49 -7.56
N THR A 163 -20.09 3.45 -8.30
CA THR A 163 -19.37 2.93 -9.47
C THR A 163 -20.18 3.18 -10.71
N PRO A 164 -19.71 4.02 -11.65
CA PRO A 164 -20.45 4.27 -12.90
C PRO A 164 -20.37 3.07 -13.85
N THR A 165 -21.38 2.92 -14.67
CA THR A 165 -21.38 2.01 -15.82
C THR A 165 -20.97 2.81 -17.05
N ILE A 166 -19.79 2.52 -17.60
CA ILE A 166 -19.22 3.27 -18.74
C ILE A 166 -19.06 2.34 -19.92
N ASP A 167 -19.65 2.71 -21.05
CA ASP A 167 -19.41 2.04 -22.33
C ASP A 167 -18.01 2.45 -22.84
N PRO A 168 -17.08 1.49 -23.04
CA PRO A 168 -15.74 1.80 -23.54
C PRO A 168 -15.73 2.37 -24.96
N LEU A 169 -16.76 2.12 -25.77
CA LEU A 169 -16.89 2.69 -27.11
C LEU A 169 -17.21 4.19 -27.08
N GLU A 170 -17.90 4.64 -26.04
CA GLU A 170 -18.25 6.05 -25.84
C GLU A 170 -17.24 6.79 -24.98
N HIS A 171 -16.40 6.07 -24.21
CA HIS A 171 -15.42 6.69 -23.33
C HIS A 171 -14.34 7.46 -24.11
N ARG A 172 -14.02 8.67 -23.63
CA ARG A 172 -12.97 9.52 -24.22
C ARG A 172 -12.07 10.06 -23.12
N LEU A 173 -10.75 10.07 -23.41
CA LEU A 173 -9.75 10.79 -22.63
C LEU A 173 -9.35 12.05 -23.38
N ILE A 174 -9.55 13.23 -22.80
CA ILE A 174 -9.02 14.48 -23.34
C ILE A 174 -7.70 14.86 -22.62
N VAL A 175 -6.69 15.22 -23.40
CA VAL A 175 -5.41 15.80 -22.94
C VAL A 175 -5.33 17.21 -23.50
N HIS A 176 -5.27 18.22 -22.64
CA HIS A 176 -5.29 19.62 -23.05
C HIS A 176 -4.62 20.57 -22.03
N GLY A 177 -4.74 21.88 -22.24
CA GLY A 177 -4.11 22.93 -21.41
C GLY A 177 -2.76 23.32 -21.99
N MET A 178 -1.70 23.27 -21.18
CA MET A 178 -0.34 23.65 -21.63
C MET A 178 0.33 22.52 -22.44
N VAL A 179 -0.27 22.22 -23.58
CA VAL A 179 0.24 21.27 -24.60
C VAL A 179 0.28 21.96 -25.96
N GLU A 180 1.11 21.46 -26.88
CA GLU A 180 1.16 21.93 -28.26
C GLU A 180 -0.10 21.52 -29.04
N LYS A 181 -0.57 20.30 -28.84
CA LYS A 181 -1.70 19.68 -29.52
C LYS A 181 -2.68 19.13 -28.50
N PRO A 182 -3.84 19.76 -28.26
CA PRO A 182 -4.92 19.11 -27.52
C PRO A 182 -5.36 17.85 -28.27
N LEU A 183 -5.44 16.71 -27.53
CA LEU A 183 -5.76 15.41 -28.10
C LEU A 183 -6.96 14.80 -27.39
N ILE A 184 -7.75 14.02 -28.13
CA ILE A 184 -8.83 13.18 -27.60
C ILE A 184 -8.56 11.75 -28.05
N PHE A 185 -8.54 10.82 -27.09
CA PHE A 185 -8.31 9.40 -27.32
C PHE A 185 -9.58 8.61 -27.02
N ALA A 186 -9.95 7.72 -27.94
CA ALA A 186 -10.84 6.60 -27.64
C ALA A 186 -10.03 5.46 -26.96
N MET A 187 -10.70 4.48 -26.40
CA MET A 187 -10.04 3.32 -25.81
C MET A 187 -9.24 2.53 -26.84
N GLU A 188 -9.73 2.43 -28.08
CA GLU A 188 -9.03 1.79 -29.18
C GLU A 188 -7.69 2.50 -29.50
N ASP A 189 -7.67 3.82 -29.48
CA ASP A 189 -6.43 4.60 -29.75
C ASP A 189 -5.36 4.27 -28.71
N LEU A 190 -5.73 4.18 -27.44
CA LEU A 190 -4.80 3.87 -26.37
C LEU A 190 -4.17 2.47 -26.52
N THR A 191 -4.92 1.49 -27.01
CA THR A 191 -4.39 0.13 -27.20
C THR A 191 -3.42 -0.01 -28.38
N ARG A 192 -3.27 1.03 -29.21
CA ARG A 192 -2.28 1.08 -30.31
C ARG A 192 -0.90 1.53 -29.85
N PHE A 193 -0.78 2.12 -28.65
CA PHE A 193 0.50 2.48 -28.06
C PHE A 193 1.16 1.29 -27.37
N PRO A 194 2.52 1.27 -27.27
CA PRO A 194 3.21 0.26 -26.48
C PRO A 194 2.72 0.26 -25.04
N SER A 195 2.38 -0.92 -24.53
CA SER A 195 1.95 -1.10 -23.15
C SER A 195 3.06 -1.70 -22.28
N VAL A 196 2.99 -1.45 -20.99
CA VAL A 196 3.86 -2.05 -19.97
C VAL A 196 3.02 -2.57 -18.82
N SER A 197 3.54 -3.59 -18.12
CA SER A 197 2.97 -4.09 -16.86
C SER A 197 3.86 -3.72 -15.69
N ARG A 198 3.25 -3.33 -14.57
CA ARG A 198 3.93 -3.02 -13.32
C ARG A 198 3.17 -3.60 -12.14
N VAL A 199 3.88 -4.29 -11.25
CA VAL A 199 3.31 -4.70 -9.96
C VAL A 199 3.55 -3.58 -8.96
N CYS A 200 2.48 -3.04 -8.41
CA CYS A 200 2.58 -2.04 -7.34
C CYS A 200 1.37 -2.06 -6.42
N PHE A 201 1.57 -1.58 -5.20
CA PHE A 201 0.47 -1.42 -4.26
C PHE A 201 -0.34 -0.15 -4.54
N LEU A 202 -1.60 -0.18 -4.14
CA LEU A 202 -2.43 0.99 -3.90
C LEU A 202 -2.86 1.01 -2.44
N GLU A 203 -2.69 2.13 -1.77
CA GLU A 203 -3.14 2.36 -0.41
C GLU A 203 -3.94 3.67 -0.34
N CYS A 204 -5.12 3.61 0.27
CA CYS A 204 -5.88 4.82 0.56
C CYS A 204 -5.17 5.65 1.64
N SER A 205 -5.06 6.96 1.44
CA SER A 205 -4.47 7.85 2.47
C SER A 205 -5.16 7.79 3.83
N GLY A 206 -6.44 7.37 3.86
CA GLY A 206 -7.21 7.13 5.08
C GLY A 206 -7.07 5.72 5.65
N ASN A 207 -6.14 4.91 5.17
CA ASN A 207 -5.85 3.59 5.75
C ASN A 207 -5.19 3.75 7.13
N THR A 208 -5.56 2.87 8.10
CA THR A 208 -4.99 2.87 9.45
C THR A 208 -5.29 4.16 10.23
N GLN A 209 -6.53 4.37 10.65
CA GLN A 209 -6.95 5.57 11.38
C GLN A 209 -6.83 5.40 12.90
N ASN A 210 -5.68 4.99 13.41
CA ASN A 210 -5.44 4.74 14.84
C ASN A 210 -4.91 5.98 15.60
N TRP A 211 -5.41 7.17 15.27
CA TRP A 211 -5.02 8.40 15.95
C TRP A 211 -5.52 8.50 17.40
N GLY A 212 -6.67 7.85 17.72
CA GLY A 212 -7.25 7.73 19.04
C GLY A 212 -6.74 6.52 19.84
N ALA A 213 -7.46 6.16 20.91
CA ALA A 213 -7.21 4.93 21.66
C ALA A 213 -7.47 3.70 20.76
N PRO A 214 -6.64 2.64 20.86
CA PRO A 214 -6.86 1.42 20.11
C PRO A 214 -8.21 0.76 20.48
N ASN A 215 -8.92 0.27 19.46
CA ASN A 215 -10.06 -0.62 19.68
C ASN A 215 -9.56 -2.07 19.60
N PRO A 216 -9.60 -2.86 20.69
CA PRO A 216 -9.07 -4.21 20.74
C PRO A 216 -9.77 -5.21 19.82
N GLU A 217 -11.00 -4.92 19.39
CA GLU A 217 -11.80 -5.81 18.52
C GLU A 217 -11.41 -5.73 17.03
N LEU A 218 -10.64 -4.73 16.62
CA LEU A 218 -10.28 -4.55 15.21
C LEU A 218 -9.23 -5.56 14.77
N THR A 219 -9.51 -6.19 13.62
CA THR A 219 -8.60 -7.10 12.91
C THR A 219 -7.58 -6.33 12.04
N VAL A 220 -6.63 -7.04 11.45
CA VAL A 220 -5.71 -6.43 10.48
C VAL A 220 -6.44 -5.91 9.25
N GLN A 221 -7.52 -6.55 8.84
CA GLN A 221 -8.38 -6.08 7.76
C GLN A 221 -9.03 -4.73 8.11
N ASP A 222 -9.55 -4.57 9.34
CA ASP A 222 -10.19 -3.33 9.79
C ASP A 222 -9.22 -2.17 9.88
N THR A 223 -7.99 -2.43 10.28
CA THR A 223 -6.96 -1.41 10.47
C THR A 223 -6.20 -1.07 9.19
N HIS A 224 -5.89 -2.06 8.34
CA HIS A 224 -5.00 -1.90 7.19
C HIS A 224 -5.65 -2.31 5.85
N GLY A 225 -6.90 -2.73 5.81
CA GLY A 225 -7.53 -3.32 4.62
C GLY A 225 -7.81 -2.38 3.44
N LEU A 226 -7.56 -1.06 3.56
CA LEU A 226 -7.56 -0.15 2.42
C LEU A 226 -6.22 -0.19 1.67
N LEU A 227 -5.69 -1.38 1.46
CA LEU A 227 -4.43 -1.72 0.82
C LEU A 227 -4.62 -2.93 -0.10
N SER A 228 -4.11 -2.86 -1.30
CA SER A 228 -4.06 -3.97 -2.27
C SER A 228 -2.83 -3.84 -3.15
N CYS A 229 -2.36 -4.95 -3.72
CA CYS A 229 -1.24 -4.94 -4.67
C CYS A 229 -1.58 -5.81 -5.88
N CYS A 230 -1.37 -5.28 -7.07
CA CYS A 230 -1.75 -5.92 -8.32
C CYS A 230 -0.70 -5.66 -9.40
N GLU A 231 -0.70 -6.51 -10.42
CA GLU A 231 -0.08 -6.18 -11.70
C GLU A 231 -1.04 -5.28 -12.49
N TRP A 232 -0.56 -4.14 -12.93
CA TRP A 232 -1.29 -3.17 -13.71
C TRP A 232 -0.70 -3.05 -15.10
N THR A 233 -1.54 -3.16 -16.13
CA THR A 233 -1.12 -3.04 -17.52
C THR A 233 -1.75 -1.82 -18.16
N GLY A 234 -0.95 -1.04 -18.87
CA GLY A 234 -1.40 0.17 -19.54
C GLY A 234 -0.31 0.86 -20.35
N VAL A 235 -0.63 2.04 -20.86
CA VAL A 235 0.31 2.88 -21.62
C VAL A 235 1.05 3.79 -20.66
N PRO A 236 2.39 3.92 -20.73
CA PRO A 236 3.12 4.95 -19.99
C PRO A 236 2.54 6.33 -20.29
N LEU A 237 2.19 7.08 -19.24
CA LEU A 237 1.60 8.41 -19.43
C LEU A 237 2.54 9.34 -20.16
N ALA A 238 3.85 9.23 -19.95
CA ALA A 238 4.88 9.98 -20.66
C ALA A 238 4.77 9.85 -22.19
N THR A 239 4.39 8.67 -22.70
CA THR A 239 4.17 8.44 -24.15
C THR A 239 3.02 9.30 -24.68
N ILE A 240 1.91 9.33 -23.97
CA ILE A 240 0.72 10.13 -24.35
C ILE A 240 1.00 11.63 -24.23
N LEU A 241 1.73 12.04 -23.20
CA LEU A 241 2.12 13.43 -23.01
C LEU A 241 3.13 13.89 -24.07
N ALA A 242 4.03 13.01 -24.55
CA ALA A 242 4.92 13.31 -25.64
C ALA A 242 4.16 13.55 -26.97
N GLU A 243 3.10 12.76 -27.26
CA GLU A 243 2.25 12.99 -28.43
C GLU A 243 1.52 14.34 -28.39
N ALA A 244 1.09 14.76 -27.19
CA ALA A 244 0.44 16.06 -27.00
C ALA A 244 1.42 17.25 -27.06
N GLY A 245 2.71 17.01 -26.79
CA GLY A 245 3.75 18.05 -26.71
C GLY A 245 3.58 18.93 -25.47
N VAL A 246 4.16 18.50 -24.34
CA VAL A 246 4.10 19.24 -23.08
C VAL A 246 4.90 20.54 -23.20
N LYS A 247 4.27 21.68 -22.89
CA LYS A 247 4.96 22.98 -22.87
C LYS A 247 5.92 23.07 -21.69
N PRO A 248 7.10 23.71 -21.84
CA PRO A 248 8.11 23.78 -20.76
C PRO A 248 7.62 24.40 -19.45
N GLU A 249 6.65 25.29 -19.54
CA GLU A 249 6.07 25.98 -18.38
C GLU A 249 5.06 25.14 -17.60
N ALA A 250 4.59 23.98 -18.16
CA ALA A 250 3.70 23.08 -17.47
C ALA A 250 4.43 22.42 -16.29
N LYS A 251 3.90 22.62 -15.09
CA LYS A 251 4.42 22.06 -13.84
C LYS A 251 3.43 21.10 -13.18
N TRP A 252 2.16 21.22 -13.52
CA TRP A 252 1.07 20.48 -12.93
C TRP A 252 0.13 19.91 -13.98
N MET A 253 -0.45 18.77 -13.65
CA MET A 253 -1.48 18.11 -14.45
C MET A 253 -2.68 17.81 -13.57
N LEU A 254 -3.86 18.33 -13.92
CA LEU A 254 -5.14 17.90 -13.35
C LEU A 254 -5.52 16.56 -13.96
N ALA A 255 -5.83 15.58 -13.14
CA ALA A 255 -6.52 14.36 -13.53
C ALA A 255 -7.96 14.38 -13.00
N GLU A 256 -8.94 14.02 -13.85
CA GLU A 256 -10.37 14.04 -13.51
C GLU A 256 -11.07 12.74 -13.90
N GLY A 257 -11.87 12.20 -12.98
CA GLY A 257 -12.70 11.02 -13.17
C GLY A 257 -14.08 11.33 -13.81
N ALA A 258 -14.69 10.32 -14.42
CA ALA A 258 -15.99 10.39 -15.07
C ALA A 258 -17.16 9.94 -14.16
N ASP A 259 -16.90 9.74 -12.86
CA ASP A 259 -17.94 9.45 -11.89
C ASP A 259 -18.71 10.74 -11.48
N ALA A 260 -19.87 10.58 -10.82
CA ALA A 260 -20.68 11.72 -10.39
C ALA A 260 -19.98 12.61 -9.33
N ALA A 261 -18.94 12.10 -8.65
CA ALA A 261 -18.09 12.93 -7.77
C ALA A 261 -17.13 13.82 -8.55
N ALA A 262 -16.87 13.52 -9.83
CA ALA A 262 -15.90 14.19 -10.70
C ALA A 262 -14.57 14.43 -9.95
N MET A 263 -14.08 13.39 -9.31
CA MET A 263 -12.88 13.48 -8.46
C MET A 263 -11.70 14.04 -9.26
N THR A 264 -11.05 15.04 -8.72
CA THR A 264 -9.95 15.76 -9.38
C THR A 264 -8.74 15.83 -8.49
N ARG A 265 -7.54 15.63 -9.08
CA ARG A 265 -6.26 15.78 -8.38
C ARG A 265 -5.24 16.52 -9.25
N SER A 266 -4.54 17.46 -8.63
CA SER A 266 -3.34 18.09 -9.21
C SER A 266 -2.15 17.19 -8.98
N ILE A 267 -1.49 16.75 -10.05
CA ILE A 267 -0.33 15.86 -10.04
C ILE A 267 0.89 16.63 -10.55
N PRO A 268 2.04 16.62 -9.86
CA PRO A 268 3.28 17.18 -10.39
C PRO A 268 3.64 16.56 -11.74
N ILE A 269 4.08 17.39 -12.69
CA ILE A 269 4.38 16.92 -14.06
C ILE A 269 5.54 15.91 -14.05
N GLU A 270 6.52 16.05 -13.16
CA GLU A 270 7.63 15.13 -13.02
C GLU A 270 7.12 13.71 -12.71
N LYS A 271 6.12 13.57 -11.83
CA LYS A 271 5.51 12.27 -11.53
C LYS A 271 4.76 11.69 -12.71
N ALA A 272 4.06 12.55 -13.48
CA ALA A 272 3.34 12.13 -14.68
C ALA A 272 4.29 11.61 -15.77
N LEU A 273 5.50 12.15 -15.86
CA LEU A 273 6.52 11.78 -16.85
C LEU A 273 7.42 10.61 -16.38
N ASP A 274 7.49 10.30 -15.09
CA ASP A 274 8.35 9.25 -14.53
C ASP A 274 7.75 7.85 -14.72
N ASP A 275 6.84 7.47 -13.84
CA ASP A 275 6.37 6.08 -13.75
C ASP A 275 4.84 5.92 -13.83
N ALA A 276 4.12 7.00 -14.18
CA ALA A 276 2.68 6.97 -14.29
C ALA A 276 2.18 6.12 -15.46
N LEU A 277 1.05 5.41 -15.27
CA LEU A 277 0.39 4.63 -16.31
C LEU A 277 -1.06 5.08 -16.53
N LEU A 278 -1.50 5.02 -17.76
CA LEU A 278 -2.90 4.95 -18.15
C LEU A 278 -3.30 3.47 -18.17
N ALA A 279 -3.70 2.95 -17.00
CA ALA A 279 -3.97 1.54 -16.83
C ALA A 279 -5.39 1.17 -17.31
N TYR A 280 -5.51 0.07 -18.07
CA TYR A 280 -6.74 -0.49 -18.59
C TYR A 280 -6.92 -1.97 -18.25
N ALA A 281 -5.92 -2.62 -17.63
CA ALA A 281 -5.99 -4.01 -17.18
C ALA A 281 -5.33 -4.18 -15.80
N GLN A 282 -5.75 -5.21 -15.08
CA GLN A 282 -5.33 -5.55 -13.73
C GLN A 282 -5.26 -7.08 -13.59
N ASN A 283 -4.12 -7.61 -13.15
CA ASN A 283 -3.88 -9.06 -12.97
C ASN A 283 -4.35 -9.90 -14.18
N GLY A 284 -4.02 -9.48 -15.41
CA GLY A 284 -4.32 -10.21 -16.63
C GLY A 284 -5.76 -10.09 -17.19
N GLU A 285 -6.68 -9.38 -16.51
CA GLU A 285 -8.02 -9.08 -17.02
C GLU A 285 -8.24 -7.57 -17.22
N ARG A 286 -9.30 -7.19 -17.91
CA ARG A 286 -9.71 -5.78 -17.95
C ARG A 286 -10.04 -5.29 -16.54
N LEU A 287 -9.88 -3.98 -16.31
CA LEU A 287 -10.26 -3.38 -15.03
C LEU A 287 -11.71 -3.74 -14.68
N ARG A 288 -11.94 -4.05 -13.42
CA ARG A 288 -13.34 -4.15 -12.95
C ARG A 288 -13.95 -2.75 -12.80
N PRO A 289 -15.28 -2.61 -12.94
CA PRO A 289 -15.94 -1.31 -12.83
C PRO A 289 -15.53 -0.53 -11.58
N GLU A 290 -15.53 -1.18 -10.43
CA GLU A 290 -15.15 -0.59 -9.13
C GLU A 290 -13.67 -0.18 -9.06
N GLN A 291 -12.82 -0.72 -9.92
CA GLN A 291 -11.40 -0.38 -10.03
C GLN A 291 -11.10 0.64 -11.13
N GLY A 292 -12.11 1.15 -11.81
CA GLY A 292 -11.96 2.29 -12.73
C GLY A 292 -12.09 1.94 -14.22
N TYR A 293 -12.81 0.84 -14.58
CA TYR A 293 -13.09 0.52 -15.98
C TYR A 293 -13.75 1.70 -16.72
N PRO A 294 -13.34 2.04 -17.98
CA PRO A 294 -12.38 1.32 -18.80
C PRO A 294 -10.93 1.81 -18.63
N LEU A 295 -10.68 2.94 -17.95
CA LEU A 295 -9.37 3.58 -17.85
C LEU A 295 -9.17 4.23 -16.49
N ARG A 296 -8.00 4.05 -15.91
CA ARG A 296 -7.59 4.77 -14.69
C ARG A 296 -6.18 5.34 -14.81
N LEU A 297 -5.90 6.40 -14.06
CA LEU A 297 -4.56 6.83 -13.77
C LEU A 297 -3.95 5.95 -12.67
N LEU A 298 -2.72 5.50 -12.87
CA LEU A 298 -1.93 4.80 -11.87
C LEU A 298 -0.64 5.59 -11.61
N LEU A 299 -0.39 5.90 -10.34
CA LEU A 299 0.78 6.64 -9.86
C LEU A 299 1.47 5.80 -8.78
N PRO A 300 2.42 4.91 -9.13
CA PRO A 300 3.05 4.01 -8.17
C PRO A 300 3.63 4.74 -6.97
N GLY A 301 3.30 4.28 -5.74
CA GLY A 301 3.76 4.86 -4.48
C GLY A 301 3.02 6.10 -3.99
N TYR A 302 2.11 6.66 -4.80
CA TYR A 302 1.25 7.78 -4.37
C TYR A 302 -0.04 7.27 -3.72
N GLU A 303 -0.63 8.10 -2.87
CA GLU A 303 -1.90 7.82 -2.18
C GLU A 303 -3.04 7.45 -3.15
N GLY A 304 -3.94 6.57 -2.72
CA GLY A 304 -4.97 5.98 -3.57
C GLY A 304 -5.87 6.98 -4.28
N ASN A 305 -6.18 8.12 -3.66
CA ASN A 305 -7.02 9.16 -4.26
C ASN A 305 -6.34 9.88 -5.43
N ALA A 306 -5.01 9.93 -5.49
CA ALA A 306 -4.27 10.48 -6.62
C ALA A 306 -4.34 9.56 -7.87
N ASN A 307 -4.62 8.29 -7.66
CA ASN A 307 -4.80 7.27 -8.70
C ASN A 307 -6.23 7.29 -9.24
N VAL A 308 -6.59 8.35 -9.98
CA VAL A 308 -7.96 8.67 -10.40
C VAL A 308 -8.55 7.57 -11.27
N LYS A 309 -9.71 7.03 -10.84
CA LYS A 309 -10.51 6.03 -11.57
C LYS A 309 -11.39 6.69 -12.63
N TRP A 310 -11.82 5.89 -13.64
CA TRP A 310 -12.69 6.37 -14.73
C TRP A 310 -12.15 7.63 -15.39
N LEU A 311 -10.84 7.65 -15.66
CA LEU A 311 -10.11 8.83 -16.09
C LEU A 311 -10.64 9.37 -17.43
N ARG A 312 -11.11 10.62 -17.45
CA ARG A 312 -11.65 11.27 -18.64
C ARG A 312 -10.91 12.52 -19.10
N ARG A 313 -10.13 13.14 -18.21
CA ARG A 313 -9.46 14.41 -18.53
C ARG A 313 -8.12 14.53 -17.85
N LEU A 314 -7.14 15.01 -18.64
CA LEU A 314 -5.84 15.49 -18.18
C LEU A 314 -5.67 16.93 -18.68
N LYS A 315 -5.51 17.89 -17.75
CA LYS A 315 -5.29 19.29 -18.09
C LYS A 315 -3.97 19.77 -17.51
N LEU A 316 -3.06 20.23 -18.36
CA LEU A 316 -1.75 20.73 -17.95
C LEU A 316 -1.79 22.22 -17.64
N ALA A 317 -1.05 22.67 -16.61
CA ALA A 317 -0.97 24.04 -16.16
C ALA A 317 0.38 24.34 -15.50
N ALA A 318 0.69 25.64 -15.32
CA ALA A 318 1.88 26.08 -14.59
C ALA A 318 1.70 25.93 -13.07
N GLU A 319 0.46 26.05 -12.57
CA GLU A 319 0.13 26.04 -11.15
C GLU A 319 -0.86 24.91 -10.82
N PRO A 320 -0.93 24.44 -9.56
CA PRO A 320 -1.92 23.47 -9.12
C PRO A 320 -3.34 24.05 -9.16
N PHE A 321 -4.35 23.19 -9.32
CA PHE A 321 -5.73 23.62 -9.56
C PHE A 321 -6.53 23.93 -8.29
N GLN A 322 -5.97 23.68 -7.09
CA GLN A 322 -6.61 23.94 -5.80
C GLN A 322 -8.04 23.37 -5.72
N THR A 323 -8.19 22.12 -6.13
CA THR A 323 -9.49 21.46 -6.17
C THR A 323 -10.03 21.20 -4.76
N ARG A 324 -11.31 20.77 -4.66
CA ARG A 324 -11.91 20.36 -3.38
C ARG A 324 -11.06 19.31 -2.65
N GLU A 325 -10.48 18.39 -3.40
CA GLU A 325 -9.65 17.28 -2.87
C GLU A 325 -8.30 17.76 -2.33
N GLU A 326 -7.90 18.98 -2.61
CA GLU A 326 -6.62 19.56 -2.19
C GLU A 326 -6.79 20.69 -1.17
N THR A 327 -8.01 21.17 -0.97
CA THR A 327 -8.33 22.27 -0.05
C THR A 327 -9.13 21.80 1.16
N SER A 328 -10.27 21.10 0.96
CA SER A 328 -11.13 20.62 2.03
C SER A 328 -10.94 19.14 2.38
N LYS A 329 -10.15 18.40 1.58
CA LYS A 329 -9.84 16.97 1.76
C LYS A 329 -8.34 16.76 1.55
N TYR A 330 -7.85 15.60 1.93
CA TYR A 330 -6.46 15.13 1.69
C TYR A 330 -5.37 16.13 2.06
N THR A 331 -5.65 16.99 3.02
CA THR A 331 -4.67 17.85 3.68
C THR A 331 -4.25 17.23 5.00
N MET A 332 -3.07 17.57 5.47
CA MET A 332 -2.52 17.09 6.73
C MET A 332 -2.45 18.25 7.71
N LEU A 333 -3.20 18.15 8.80
CA LEU A 333 -3.12 19.13 9.87
C LEU A 333 -1.81 18.94 10.64
N MET A 334 -1.01 20.01 10.70
CA MET A 334 0.26 20.03 11.43
C MET A 334 0.05 20.55 12.86
N PRO A 335 0.99 20.31 13.80
CA PRO A 335 0.87 20.75 15.19
C PRO A 335 0.72 22.26 15.38
N ASP A 336 1.23 23.07 14.46
CA ASP A 336 1.10 24.53 14.43
C ASP A 336 -0.27 25.03 13.93
N GLY A 337 -1.18 24.11 13.58
CA GLY A 337 -2.51 24.41 13.06
C GLY A 337 -2.56 24.67 11.55
N VAL A 338 -1.43 24.60 10.84
CA VAL A 338 -1.37 24.77 9.39
C VAL A 338 -1.77 23.46 8.69
N ALA A 339 -2.58 23.56 7.64
CA ALA A 339 -2.93 22.44 6.78
C ALA A 339 -1.91 22.28 5.64
N ARG A 340 -1.09 21.24 5.69
CA ARG A 340 -0.16 20.89 4.62
C ARG A 340 -0.91 20.24 3.46
N GLN A 341 -0.72 20.76 2.25
CA GLN A 341 -1.25 20.24 0.99
C GLN A 341 -0.24 19.30 0.29
N PHE A 342 -0.71 18.58 -0.72
CA PHE A 342 0.12 17.79 -1.65
C PHE A 342 0.98 16.72 -0.97
N ASN A 343 0.38 16.01 -0.02
CA ASN A 343 1.00 14.85 0.61
C ASN A 343 0.72 13.61 -0.24
N PHE A 344 1.53 13.34 -1.24
CA PHE A 344 1.26 12.30 -2.22
C PHE A 344 1.81 10.93 -1.83
N VAL A 345 3.05 10.91 -1.31
CA VAL A 345 3.80 9.67 -1.11
C VAL A 345 3.32 8.93 0.12
N MET A 346 3.06 7.63 -0.04
CA MET A 346 2.78 6.70 1.05
C MET A 346 4.12 6.25 1.66
N HIS A 347 4.44 6.75 2.85
CA HIS A 347 5.67 6.40 3.55
C HIS A 347 5.70 4.94 3.98
N ALA A 348 6.90 4.42 4.25
CA ALA A 348 7.11 3.05 4.65
C ALA A 348 6.21 2.62 5.81
N LYS A 349 5.57 1.46 5.65
CA LYS A 349 4.64 0.86 6.60
C LYS A 349 4.75 -0.67 6.56
N SER A 350 4.60 -1.32 7.70
CA SER A 350 4.49 -2.76 7.81
C SER A 350 3.39 -3.13 8.81
N VAL A 351 2.85 -4.33 8.65
CA VAL A 351 1.89 -4.91 9.58
C VAL A 351 2.01 -6.43 9.59
N ILE A 352 1.94 -7.01 10.79
CA ILE A 352 1.82 -8.46 10.96
C ILE A 352 0.38 -8.86 10.59
N THR A 353 0.23 -9.85 9.71
CA THR A 353 -1.06 -10.41 9.30
C THR A 353 -1.37 -11.74 9.99
N PHE A 354 -0.34 -12.41 10.54
CA PHE A 354 -0.47 -13.58 11.38
C PHE A 354 0.68 -13.66 12.40
N PRO A 355 0.36 -13.85 13.70
CA PRO A 355 -0.96 -13.71 14.29
C PRO A 355 -1.35 -12.24 14.43
N SER A 356 -2.63 -11.91 14.22
CA SER A 356 -3.18 -10.55 14.26
C SER A 356 -4.54 -10.51 14.97
N GLY A 357 -5.09 -9.33 15.15
CA GLY A 357 -6.34 -9.13 15.90
C GLY A 357 -7.48 -10.00 15.42
N GLY A 358 -8.24 -10.57 16.35
CA GLY A 358 -9.34 -11.50 16.10
C GLY A 358 -8.93 -12.96 15.99
N GLN A 359 -7.64 -13.27 15.80
CA GLN A 359 -7.13 -14.64 15.70
C GLN A 359 -6.82 -15.23 17.09
N ARG A 360 -6.61 -16.55 17.14
CA ARG A 360 -6.26 -17.27 18.35
C ARG A 360 -5.18 -18.30 18.07
N LEU A 361 -4.12 -18.30 18.87
CA LEU A 361 -3.12 -19.35 18.91
C LEU A 361 -3.63 -20.54 19.74
N GLY A 362 -3.36 -21.76 19.32
CA GLY A 362 -3.86 -22.96 19.98
C GLY A 362 -3.15 -23.28 21.29
N SER A 363 -1.83 -23.48 21.23
CA SER A 363 -0.99 -23.89 22.37
C SER A 363 0.40 -23.29 22.23
N ALA A 364 1.17 -23.28 23.32
CA ALA A 364 2.60 -22.99 23.27
C ALA A 364 3.29 -23.86 22.22
N GLY A 365 4.25 -23.30 21.50
CA GLY A 365 4.97 -23.98 20.45
C GLY A 365 5.51 -23.05 19.39
N PHE A 366 5.90 -23.63 18.26
CA PHE A 366 6.43 -22.90 17.12
C PHE A 366 5.32 -22.25 16.30
N TYR A 367 5.50 -20.97 15.99
CA TYR A 367 4.68 -20.21 15.05
C TYR A 367 5.58 -19.43 14.08
N GLU A 368 5.11 -19.25 12.88
CA GLU A 368 5.73 -18.33 11.93
C GLU A 368 4.95 -17.02 11.92
N ILE A 369 5.51 -15.96 12.48
CA ILE A 369 4.97 -14.61 12.33
C ILE A 369 5.12 -14.23 10.87
N SER A 370 4.03 -13.82 10.21
CA SER A 370 4.06 -13.31 8.84
C SER A 370 3.34 -11.97 8.71
N GLY A 371 3.77 -11.17 7.73
CA GLY A 371 3.17 -9.88 7.51
C GLY A 371 3.52 -9.28 6.14
N LEU A 372 3.08 -8.06 5.94
CA LEU A 372 3.30 -7.27 4.73
C LEU A 372 4.02 -5.97 5.07
N ALA A 373 4.92 -5.56 4.19
CA ALA A 373 5.64 -4.29 4.26
C ALA A 373 5.65 -3.61 2.89
N TRP A 374 5.65 -2.28 2.86
CA TRP A 374 5.66 -1.48 1.63
C TRP A 374 6.20 -0.08 1.85
N SER A 375 6.64 0.58 0.79
CA SER A 375 7.00 1.99 0.77
C SER A 375 6.71 2.60 -0.61
N GLY A 376 6.13 3.79 -0.63
CA GLY A 376 5.96 4.59 -1.84
C GLY A 376 7.24 5.27 -2.32
N LEU A 377 8.30 5.26 -1.51
CA LEU A 377 9.61 5.83 -1.84
C LEU A 377 10.50 4.85 -2.60
N GLY A 378 10.26 3.53 -2.48
CA GLY A 378 11.11 2.54 -3.14
C GLY A 378 10.88 1.12 -2.66
N LYS A 379 11.96 0.33 -2.60
CA LYS A 379 11.95 -1.05 -2.12
C LYS A 379 11.97 -1.10 -0.59
N VAL A 380 11.36 -2.14 -0.05
CA VAL A 380 11.62 -2.55 1.34
C VAL A 380 13.06 -3.05 1.43
N ALA A 381 13.88 -2.43 2.27
CA ALA A 381 15.26 -2.85 2.49
C ALA A 381 15.35 -3.88 3.63
N ARG A 382 14.57 -3.69 4.69
CA ARG A 382 14.58 -4.55 5.88
C ARG A 382 13.26 -4.46 6.62
N VAL A 383 12.84 -5.55 7.22
CA VAL A 383 11.76 -5.59 8.21
C VAL A 383 12.29 -6.22 9.49
N GLU A 384 11.99 -5.60 10.61
CA GLU A 384 12.30 -6.11 11.93
C GLU A 384 11.01 -6.45 12.67
N VAL A 385 11.04 -7.55 13.44
CA VAL A 385 9.92 -8.02 14.25
C VAL A 385 10.33 -8.02 15.72
N SER A 386 9.43 -7.57 16.57
CA SER A 386 9.50 -7.63 18.03
C SER A 386 8.39 -8.51 18.57
N THR A 387 8.65 -9.25 19.65
CA THR A 387 7.66 -10.03 20.40
C THR A 387 7.49 -9.55 21.84
N ASP A 388 8.15 -8.43 22.18
CA ASP A 388 8.22 -7.84 23.53
C ASP A 388 7.86 -6.33 23.54
N GLY A 389 7.06 -5.90 22.56
CA GLY A 389 6.58 -4.51 22.48
C GLY A 389 7.63 -3.50 22.02
N GLY A 390 8.65 -3.95 21.32
CA GLY A 390 9.71 -3.11 20.78
C GLY A 390 10.93 -2.96 21.71
N ALA A 391 10.99 -3.71 22.82
CA ALA A 391 12.17 -3.74 23.69
C ALA A 391 13.37 -4.39 22.97
N SER A 392 13.12 -5.42 22.17
CA SER A 392 14.11 -6.01 21.27
C SER A 392 13.54 -6.21 19.87
N TRP A 393 14.44 -6.22 18.87
CA TRP A 393 14.11 -6.35 17.45
C TRP A 393 15.02 -7.38 16.80
N ARG A 394 14.47 -8.17 15.88
CA ARG A 394 15.20 -9.11 15.04
C ARG A 394 14.77 -9.00 13.59
N ASP A 395 15.71 -9.20 12.67
CA ASP A 395 15.43 -9.18 11.24
C ASP A 395 14.47 -10.31 10.87
N ALA A 396 13.47 -9.98 10.06
CA ALA A 396 12.59 -10.93 9.42
C ALA A 396 13.12 -11.30 8.03
N ALA A 397 12.85 -12.51 7.59
CA ALA A 397 13.15 -12.94 6.22
C ALA A 397 12.17 -12.28 5.25
N LEU A 398 12.67 -11.59 4.23
CA LEU A 398 11.87 -11.05 3.14
C LEU A 398 11.64 -12.13 2.08
N GLN A 399 10.42 -12.27 1.62
CA GLN A 399 10.06 -13.19 0.54
C GLN A 399 10.29 -12.51 -0.81
N GLU A 400 11.13 -13.10 -1.64
CA GLU A 400 11.35 -12.64 -3.02
C GLU A 400 10.11 -12.86 -3.91
N PRO A 401 9.89 -12.00 -4.92
CA PRO A 401 10.70 -10.83 -5.29
C PRO A 401 10.41 -9.59 -4.42
N VAL A 402 11.46 -8.83 -4.05
CA VAL A 402 11.33 -7.52 -3.41
C VAL A 402 11.37 -6.44 -4.49
N MET A 403 10.23 -5.81 -4.75
CA MET A 403 10.06 -4.82 -5.82
C MET A 403 9.80 -3.42 -5.27
N SER A 404 10.24 -2.40 -6.03
CA SER A 404 9.98 -0.99 -5.68
C SER A 404 8.50 -0.67 -5.74
N LYS A 405 8.00 0.08 -4.73
CA LYS A 405 6.61 0.54 -4.63
C LYS A 405 5.61 -0.62 -4.68
N CYS A 406 5.99 -1.76 -4.11
CA CYS A 406 5.23 -3.01 -4.10
C CYS A 406 5.08 -3.53 -2.68
N LEU A 407 4.14 -4.44 -2.44
CA LEU A 407 4.11 -5.21 -1.21
C LEU A 407 5.30 -6.19 -1.17
N THR A 408 5.86 -6.36 0.01
CA THR A 408 6.85 -7.38 0.34
C THR A 408 6.33 -8.20 1.51
N ARG A 409 6.22 -9.51 1.36
CA ARG A 409 5.87 -10.39 2.47
C ARG A 409 7.12 -10.69 3.28
N PHE A 410 6.99 -10.63 4.61
CA PHE A 410 8.04 -11.01 5.54
C PHE A 410 7.60 -12.15 6.44
N ARG A 411 8.59 -12.90 6.98
CA ARG A 411 8.38 -14.03 7.88
C ARG A 411 9.43 -14.01 8.98
N SER A 412 9.02 -14.40 10.20
CA SER A 412 9.92 -14.49 11.35
C SER A 412 9.52 -15.68 12.22
N PRO A 413 10.45 -16.63 12.48
CA PRO A 413 10.16 -17.76 13.36
C PRO A 413 9.96 -17.25 14.79
N TRP A 414 8.98 -17.81 15.49
CA TRP A 414 8.68 -17.47 16.87
C TRP A 414 8.34 -18.72 17.68
N GLN A 415 9.11 -18.96 18.74
CA GLN A 415 8.79 -19.96 19.73
C GLN A 415 7.99 -19.28 20.84
N TRP A 416 6.67 -19.44 20.80
CA TRP A 416 5.78 -18.92 21.83
C TRP A 416 5.75 -19.86 23.03
N ASP A 417 5.97 -19.31 24.23
CA ASP A 417 5.98 -20.05 25.48
C ASP A 417 4.59 -20.23 26.11
N GLY A 418 3.54 -19.68 25.49
CA GLY A 418 2.17 -19.69 26.02
C GLY A 418 1.84 -18.47 26.93
N GLY A 419 2.82 -17.63 27.20
CA GLY A 419 2.67 -16.42 28.00
C GLY A 419 2.16 -15.20 27.20
N PRO A 420 1.87 -14.08 27.88
CA PRO A 420 1.52 -12.83 27.20
C PRO A 420 2.68 -12.34 26.34
N ALA A 421 2.36 -11.81 25.14
CA ALA A 421 3.35 -11.20 24.24
C ALA A 421 2.77 -9.94 23.58
N LEU A 422 3.65 -9.04 23.13
CA LEU A 422 3.26 -7.86 22.37
C LEU A 422 4.06 -7.85 21.05
N LEU A 423 3.36 -8.17 19.97
CA LEU A 423 3.97 -8.32 18.64
C LEU A 423 3.94 -7.01 17.88
N ALA A 424 5.06 -6.68 17.24
CA ALA A 424 5.19 -5.52 16.38
C ALA A 424 6.10 -5.81 15.19
N SER A 425 5.90 -5.11 14.09
CA SER A 425 6.85 -5.04 12.99
C SER A 425 7.17 -3.59 12.65
N ARG A 426 8.40 -3.34 12.18
CA ARG A 426 8.79 -2.07 11.57
C ARG A 426 9.58 -2.31 10.30
N VAL A 427 9.36 -1.46 9.31
CA VAL A 427 10.05 -1.51 8.02
C VAL A 427 11.04 -0.37 7.89
N ILE A 428 12.16 -0.67 7.23
CA ILE A 428 13.13 0.29 6.73
C ILE A 428 13.15 0.14 5.20
N ASP A 429 12.96 1.24 4.46
CA ASP A 429 13.05 1.23 3.01
C ASP A 429 14.46 1.56 2.51
N GLU A 430 14.68 1.47 1.19
CA GLU A 430 15.98 1.71 0.55
C GLU A 430 16.47 3.16 0.67
N THR A 431 15.61 4.11 1.04
CA THR A 431 16.01 5.49 1.32
C THR A 431 16.54 5.68 2.75
N GLY A 432 16.41 4.64 3.58
CA GLY A 432 16.73 4.69 5.00
C GLY A 432 15.59 5.21 5.88
N TYR A 433 14.41 5.45 5.32
CA TYR A 433 13.25 5.84 6.12
C TYR A 433 12.81 4.66 7.01
N VAL A 434 12.71 4.91 8.32
CA VAL A 434 12.27 3.94 9.33
C VAL A 434 10.83 4.24 9.73
N GLN A 435 9.97 3.23 9.72
CA GLN A 435 8.59 3.35 10.20
C GLN A 435 8.57 3.83 11.65
N PRO A 436 7.88 4.95 11.97
CA PRO A 436 7.91 5.55 13.30
C PRO A 436 7.06 4.78 14.31
N THR A 437 7.38 4.92 15.59
CA THR A 437 6.45 4.59 16.67
C THR A 437 5.25 5.56 16.65
N ARG A 438 4.13 5.17 17.27
CA ARG A 438 2.97 6.04 17.42
C ARG A 438 3.32 7.37 18.11
N GLU A 439 4.14 7.31 19.17
CA GLU A 439 4.58 8.50 19.89
C GLU A 439 5.40 9.45 18.99
N ALA A 440 6.34 8.91 18.22
CA ALA A 440 7.14 9.70 17.28
C ALA A 440 6.26 10.33 16.19
N LEU A 441 5.29 9.59 15.64
CA LEU A 441 4.37 10.10 14.64
C LEU A 441 3.50 11.25 15.19
N LEU A 442 2.97 11.12 16.41
CA LEU A 442 2.13 12.14 17.05
C LEU A 442 2.89 13.43 17.37
N LYS A 443 4.20 13.35 17.61
CA LYS A 443 5.06 14.56 17.74
C LYS A 443 5.24 15.32 16.42
N LEU A 444 5.15 14.61 15.29
CA LEU A 444 5.31 15.21 13.96
C LEU A 444 3.99 15.71 13.36
N ARG A 445 2.86 15.18 13.83
CA ARG A 445 1.53 15.46 13.26
C ARG A 445 0.53 15.70 14.38
N ASP A 446 -0.49 16.49 14.10
CA ASP A 446 -1.61 16.69 15.04
C ASP A 446 -2.42 15.40 15.20
N VAL A 447 -2.88 15.10 16.42
CA VAL A 447 -3.76 13.95 16.71
C VAL A 447 -5.08 13.99 15.94
N ARG A 448 -5.48 15.16 15.45
CA ARG A 448 -6.65 15.36 14.58
C ARG A 448 -6.34 15.13 13.10
N SER A 449 -5.09 14.83 12.75
CA SER A 449 -4.71 14.46 11.38
C SER A 449 -5.44 13.17 10.98
N TYR A 450 -6.01 13.16 9.78
CA TYR A 450 -6.86 12.04 9.34
C TYR A 450 -6.14 11.07 8.40
N TYR A 451 -5.13 11.54 7.66
CA TYR A 451 -4.50 10.82 6.57
C TYR A 451 -3.05 10.43 6.87
N HIS A 452 -2.52 9.49 6.07
CA HIS A 452 -1.11 9.08 6.09
C HIS A 452 -0.60 8.56 7.45
N TYR A 453 -1.45 7.85 8.19
CA TYR A 453 -1.02 7.17 9.41
C TYR A 453 -0.11 6.00 9.05
N ASN A 454 1.14 6.03 9.50
CA ASN A 454 2.13 4.98 9.24
C ASN A 454 2.92 4.53 10.47
N ALA A 455 2.37 4.72 11.68
CA ALA A 455 3.03 4.22 12.88
C ALA A 455 3.03 2.69 12.94
N ILE A 456 3.97 2.16 13.74
CA ILE A 456 4.04 0.74 14.09
C ILE A 456 2.70 0.30 14.68
N GLN A 457 2.18 -0.85 14.22
CA GLN A 457 1.00 -1.52 14.74
C GLN A 457 1.41 -2.61 15.72
N ASN A 458 0.76 -2.64 16.88
CA ASN A 458 0.98 -3.66 17.91
C ASN A 458 -0.20 -4.63 17.99
N TRP A 459 0.11 -5.92 18.21
CA TRP A 459 -0.85 -6.97 18.50
C TRP A 459 -0.55 -7.60 19.87
N SER A 460 -1.50 -7.56 20.78
CA SER A 460 -1.38 -8.19 22.11
C SER A 460 -1.82 -9.64 22.04
N VAL A 461 -0.97 -10.56 22.45
CA VAL A 461 -1.26 -11.99 22.60
C VAL A 461 -1.47 -12.28 24.08
N ALA A 462 -2.64 -12.76 24.46
CA ALA A 462 -2.93 -13.17 25.82
C ALA A 462 -2.39 -14.60 26.11
N ALA A 463 -2.20 -14.96 27.37
CA ALA A 463 -1.78 -16.30 27.80
C ALA A 463 -2.72 -17.43 27.28
N GLY A 464 -3.98 -17.13 26.97
CA GLY A 464 -4.92 -18.06 26.34
C GLY A 464 -4.87 -18.07 24.81
N GLY A 465 -3.88 -17.43 24.18
CA GLY A 465 -3.67 -17.37 22.74
C GLY A 465 -4.53 -16.36 21.99
N ALA A 466 -5.49 -15.69 22.61
CA ALA A 466 -6.30 -14.66 21.94
C ALA A 466 -5.43 -13.47 21.55
N VAL A 467 -5.60 -12.99 20.31
CA VAL A 467 -4.85 -11.85 19.77
C VAL A 467 -5.78 -10.66 19.59
N THR A 468 -5.37 -9.51 20.10
CA THR A 468 -6.16 -8.27 20.05
C THR A 468 -5.33 -7.10 19.56
N ASN A 469 -6.00 -6.08 19.00
CA ASN A 469 -5.35 -4.84 18.59
C ASN A 469 -4.91 -4.03 19.81
N ALA A 470 -3.62 -3.66 19.84
CA ALA A 470 -3.01 -2.85 20.90
C ALA A 470 -2.51 -1.47 20.41
N GLY A 471 -2.75 -1.11 19.14
CA GLY A 471 -2.43 0.20 18.55
C GLY A 471 -1.10 0.34 17.87
#